data_e4a20a51f8aa8494df8f0f6a79b4a361
#
_entry.id   e4a20a51f8aa8494df8f0f6a79b4a361
#
_cell.length_a   1.000
_cell.length_b   1.000
_cell.length_c   1.000
_cell.angle_alpha   90.00
_cell.angle_beta   90.00
_cell.angle_gamma   90.00
#
_symmetry.space_group_name_H-M   'P 1'
#
loop_
_entity.id
_entity.type
_entity.pdbx_description
1 polymer ?
#
loop_
_entity_poly.entity_id
_entity_poly.type
_entity_poly.pdbx_seq_one_letter_code
_entity_poly.pdbx_strand_id
1 'polypeptide(L)'
;MTDFLRARGLSCIRQDRVLFQALDLELSPGQLLQIQGKNGAGKSSLLRLLAGLSTPDDGEILFQGQPLAVQAEHYAASLCYIGHHSGIHEQLTAMENIAFWRAAYQLPYSDSMQLLGSLGLAGLEDVPCRMLSAGQQRRVSLARLWLTKAPLWILDEPFTALDQQAIQRLQQCFHQHLAAEGAIIVTTHQALSQDFPSLRTMELAYRW
;
A
#
# COMPACT_ATOMS: atom_id res chain seq x y z
N MET A 1 20.28 14.85 1.46
CA MET A 1 19.30 13.90 0.90
C MET A 1 17.94 14.44 1.24
N THR A 2 17.11 14.74 0.27
CA THR A 2 15.74 15.22 0.52
C THR A 2 14.89 14.02 0.90
N ASP A 3 14.25 14.08 2.07
CA ASP A 3 13.32 13.05 2.52
C ASP A 3 12.22 12.86 1.48
N PHE A 4 11.95 11.61 1.09
CA PHE A 4 10.94 11.29 0.08
C PHE A 4 9.53 11.49 0.65
N LEU A 5 9.28 10.95 1.86
CA LEU A 5 8.06 11.18 2.64
C LEU A 5 8.46 11.44 4.09
N ARG A 6 7.91 12.49 4.68
CA ARG A 6 8.17 12.85 6.06
C ARG A 6 6.87 13.22 6.77
N ALA A 7 6.68 12.69 7.96
CA ALA A 7 5.63 13.12 8.88
C ALA A 7 6.26 13.75 10.11
N ARG A 8 5.70 14.85 10.60
CA ARG A 8 6.18 15.59 11.77
C ARG A 8 5.06 15.83 12.74
N GLY A 9 5.23 15.39 13.98
CA GLY A 9 4.32 15.64 15.09
C GLY A 9 2.92 15.10 14.87
N LEU A 10 2.72 14.06 14.05
CA LEU A 10 1.39 13.57 13.71
C LEU A 10 0.62 13.12 14.94
N SER A 11 -0.62 13.57 15.05
CA SER A 11 -1.58 13.12 16.05
C SER A 11 -2.84 12.60 15.38
N CYS A 12 -3.43 11.55 15.93
CA CYS A 12 -4.67 10.97 15.47
C CYS A 12 -5.58 10.59 16.63
N ILE A 13 -6.77 11.19 16.64
CA ILE A 13 -7.81 10.95 17.63
C ILE A 13 -9.02 10.35 16.90
N ARG A 14 -9.59 9.28 17.41
CA ARG A 14 -10.80 8.65 16.85
C ARG A 14 -11.73 8.25 17.99
N GLN A 15 -12.98 8.70 17.92
CA GLN A 15 -14.00 8.41 18.96
C GLN A 15 -13.47 8.72 20.37
N ASP A 16 -12.94 9.93 20.57
CA ASP A 16 -12.36 10.43 21.83
C ASP A 16 -11.14 9.66 22.34
N ARG A 17 -10.62 8.71 21.56
CA ARG A 17 -9.41 7.96 21.87
C ARG A 17 -8.22 8.47 21.07
N VAL A 18 -7.14 8.80 21.77
CA VAL A 18 -5.84 9.13 21.16
C VAL A 18 -5.18 7.84 20.66
N LEU A 19 -5.09 7.66 19.35
CA LEU A 19 -4.40 6.51 18.75
C LEU A 19 -2.89 6.71 18.82
N PHE A 20 -2.41 7.88 18.43
CA PHE A 20 -1.01 8.31 18.56
C PHE A 20 -0.93 9.83 18.62
N GLN A 21 0.16 10.34 19.16
CA GLN A 21 0.42 11.77 19.33
C GLN A 21 1.91 12.06 19.15
N ALA A 22 2.20 13.18 18.50
CA ALA A 22 3.55 13.67 18.20
C ALA A 22 4.44 12.59 17.54
N LEU A 23 3.87 11.87 16.56
CA LEU A 23 4.57 10.82 15.83
C LEU A 23 5.37 11.43 14.67
N ASP A 24 6.67 11.13 14.65
CA ASP A 24 7.56 11.46 13.55
C ASP A 24 7.90 10.22 12.73
N LEU A 25 7.97 10.39 11.40
CA LEU A 25 8.30 9.33 10.46
C LEU A 25 9.07 9.92 9.28
N GLU A 26 10.09 9.21 8.82
CA GLU A 26 10.84 9.54 7.62
C GLU A 26 11.01 8.29 6.76
N LEU A 27 10.84 8.46 5.45
CA LEU A 27 11.02 7.42 4.44
C LEU A 27 11.82 7.99 3.27
N SER A 28 12.86 7.28 2.87
CA SER A 28 13.71 7.60 1.73
C SER A 28 13.44 6.66 0.54
N PRO A 29 13.82 7.03 -0.68
CA PRO A 29 13.81 6.10 -1.82
C PRO A 29 14.60 4.82 -1.50
N GLY A 30 14.17 3.68 -2.05
CA GLY A 30 14.78 2.37 -1.80
C GLY A 30 14.49 1.78 -0.42
N GLN A 31 13.70 2.44 0.43
CA GLN A 31 13.42 1.97 1.78
C GLN A 31 12.08 1.24 1.90
N LEU A 32 12.08 0.17 2.72
CA LEU A 32 10.90 -0.52 3.20
C LEU A 32 10.70 -0.21 4.68
N LEU A 33 9.56 0.40 5.04
CA LEU A 33 9.16 0.67 6.40
C LEU A 33 7.99 -0.25 6.80
N GLN A 34 8.21 -1.12 7.77
CA GLN A 34 7.17 -1.93 8.38
C GLN A 34 6.61 -1.23 9.62
N ILE A 35 5.30 -0.97 9.63
CA ILE A 35 4.60 -0.46 10.80
C ILE A 35 4.03 -1.65 11.57
N GLN A 36 4.49 -1.85 12.79
CA GLN A 36 4.06 -2.89 13.71
C GLN A 36 3.19 -2.31 14.82
N GLY A 37 2.50 -3.17 15.56
CA GLY A 37 1.69 -2.81 16.71
C GLY A 37 0.46 -3.70 16.83
N LYS A 38 -0.14 -3.71 18.03
CA LYS A 38 -1.35 -4.51 18.33
C LYS A 38 -2.54 -4.09 17.43
N ASN A 39 -3.53 -4.97 17.30
CA ASN A 39 -4.78 -4.60 16.66
C ASN A 39 -5.44 -3.44 17.42
N GLY A 40 -5.94 -2.45 16.70
CA GLY A 40 -6.48 -1.23 17.27
C GLY A 40 -5.45 -0.18 17.69
N ALA A 41 -4.15 -0.38 17.47
CA ALA A 41 -3.11 0.63 17.75
C ALA A 41 -3.14 1.85 16.80
N GLY A 42 -3.95 1.79 15.73
CA GLY A 42 -4.07 2.89 14.79
C GLY A 42 -3.25 2.73 13.50
N LYS A 43 -2.71 1.52 13.21
CA LYS A 43 -1.89 1.26 12.00
C LYS A 43 -2.60 1.70 10.72
N SER A 44 -3.83 1.23 10.47
CA SER A 44 -4.60 1.61 9.28
C SER A 44 -4.94 3.10 9.27
N SER A 45 -5.16 3.73 10.44
CA SER A 45 -5.35 5.17 10.53
C SER A 45 -4.10 5.94 10.13
N LEU A 46 -2.91 5.50 10.59
CA LEU A 46 -1.64 6.08 10.18
C LEU A 46 -1.42 5.93 8.67
N LEU A 47 -1.64 4.73 8.11
CA LEU A 47 -1.53 4.53 6.65
C LEU A 47 -2.48 5.45 5.87
N ARG A 48 -3.71 5.66 6.34
CA ARG A 48 -4.68 6.57 5.69
C ARG A 48 -4.24 8.03 5.76
N LEU A 49 -3.64 8.47 6.88
CA LEU A 49 -3.06 9.81 6.99
C LEU A 49 -1.90 9.98 6.02
N LEU A 50 -0.95 9.03 6.01
CA LEU A 50 0.19 9.02 5.10
C LEU A 50 -0.25 8.95 3.64
N ALA A 51 -1.35 8.28 3.33
CA ALA A 51 -1.92 8.23 1.97
C ALA A 51 -2.70 9.51 1.57
N GLY A 52 -2.82 10.50 2.46
CA GLY A 52 -3.60 11.71 2.19
C GLY A 52 -5.12 11.48 2.14
N LEU A 53 -5.60 10.32 2.61
CA LEU A 53 -7.03 9.95 2.63
C LEU A 53 -7.77 10.43 3.88
N SER A 54 -7.04 11.01 4.83
CA SER A 54 -7.56 11.62 6.05
C SER A 54 -6.63 12.75 6.47
N THR A 55 -7.15 13.74 7.17
CA THR A 55 -6.36 14.81 7.78
C THR A 55 -5.92 14.40 9.18
N PRO A 56 -4.68 14.69 9.60
CA PRO A 56 -4.25 14.52 10.98
C PRO A 56 -4.96 15.53 11.88
N ASP A 57 -5.11 15.21 13.17
CA ASP A 57 -5.64 16.11 14.17
C ASP A 57 -4.60 17.17 14.57
N ASP A 58 -3.28 16.83 14.44
CA ASP A 58 -2.14 17.74 14.60
C ASP A 58 -0.95 17.21 13.81
N GLY A 59 0.02 18.10 13.51
CA GLY A 59 1.21 17.78 12.72
C GLY A 59 1.01 17.94 11.21
N GLU A 60 2.04 17.59 10.46
CA GLU A 60 2.09 17.75 9.01
C GLU A 60 2.72 16.55 8.30
N ILE A 61 2.36 16.35 7.04
CA ILE A 61 2.99 15.37 6.17
C ILE A 61 3.57 16.10 4.97
N LEU A 62 4.85 15.85 4.70
CA LEU A 62 5.62 16.41 3.61
C LEU A 62 5.98 15.31 2.62
N PHE A 63 5.76 15.55 1.35
CA PHE A 63 6.26 14.72 0.26
C PHE A 63 7.27 15.53 -0.56
N GLN A 64 8.48 15.02 -0.73
CA GLN A 64 9.58 15.73 -1.39
C GLN A 64 9.79 17.16 -0.85
N GLY A 65 9.65 17.31 0.48
CA GLY A 65 9.86 18.59 1.18
C GLY A 65 8.68 19.56 1.11
N GLN A 66 7.58 19.24 0.44
CA GLN A 66 6.41 20.10 0.32
C GLN A 66 5.20 19.49 1.06
N PRO A 67 4.35 20.29 1.74
CA PRO A 67 3.14 19.80 2.38
C PRO A 67 2.19 19.11 1.40
N LEU A 68 1.57 17.99 1.80
CA LEU A 68 0.61 17.27 0.95
C LEU A 68 -0.54 18.14 0.47
N ALA A 69 -1.01 19.06 1.30
CA ALA A 69 -2.12 19.95 0.96
C ALA A 69 -1.83 20.86 -0.25
N VAL A 70 -0.55 21.16 -0.51
CA VAL A 70 -0.13 22.04 -1.60
C VAL A 70 0.03 21.26 -2.92
N GLN A 71 0.25 19.95 -2.85
CA GLN A 71 0.55 19.10 -4.02
C GLN A 71 -0.29 17.82 -4.08
N ALA A 72 -1.55 17.88 -3.66
CA ALA A 72 -2.41 16.71 -3.51
C ALA A 72 -2.53 15.87 -4.80
N GLU A 73 -2.67 16.49 -5.96
CA GLU A 73 -2.76 15.78 -7.25
C GLU A 73 -1.45 15.07 -7.60
N HIS A 74 -0.32 15.76 -7.45
CA HIS A 74 1.00 15.18 -7.70
C HIS A 74 1.28 14.01 -6.75
N TYR A 75 0.93 14.17 -5.47
CA TYR A 75 1.08 13.11 -4.49
C TYR A 75 0.20 11.90 -4.81
N ALA A 76 -1.08 12.12 -5.15
CA ALA A 76 -1.99 11.05 -5.52
C ALA A 76 -1.50 10.26 -6.76
N ALA A 77 -0.91 10.96 -7.74
CA ALA A 77 -0.30 10.32 -8.91
C ALA A 77 0.99 9.54 -8.58
N SER A 78 1.67 9.91 -7.48
CA SER A 78 2.91 9.28 -7.01
C SER A 78 2.68 8.12 -6.03
N LEU A 79 1.42 7.81 -5.68
CA LEU A 79 1.06 6.87 -4.64
C LEU A 79 0.25 5.68 -5.19
N CYS A 80 0.63 4.46 -4.79
CA CYS A 80 -0.26 3.30 -4.85
C CYS A 80 -0.67 2.91 -3.42
N TYR A 81 -1.92 3.17 -3.06
CA TYR A 81 -2.49 2.76 -1.78
C TYR A 81 -3.35 1.51 -1.93
N ILE A 82 -3.06 0.47 -1.14
CA ILE A 82 -3.87 -0.73 -1.00
C ILE A 82 -4.20 -0.91 0.48
N GLY A 83 -5.43 -0.54 0.85
CA GLY A 83 -5.92 -0.64 2.21
C GLY A 83 -6.41 -2.04 2.60
N HIS A 84 -7.02 -2.12 3.78
CA HIS A 84 -7.65 -3.35 4.26
C HIS A 84 -8.77 -3.83 3.32
N HIS A 85 -9.59 -2.91 2.81
CA HIS A 85 -10.54 -3.22 1.74
C HIS A 85 -9.80 -3.31 0.41
N SER A 86 -10.14 -4.31 -0.40
CA SER A 86 -9.44 -4.64 -1.64
C SER A 86 -9.44 -3.51 -2.67
N GLY A 87 -10.42 -2.59 -2.64
CA GLY A 87 -10.55 -1.51 -3.62
C GLY A 87 -10.81 -2.01 -5.05
N ILE A 88 -11.38 -3.21 -5.18
CA ILE A 88 -11.87 -3.78 -6.43
C ILE A 88 -13.36 -3.45 -6.61
N HIS A 89 -13.81 -3.37 -7.84
CA HIS A 89 -15.22 -3.37 -8.17
C HIS A 89 -15.73 -4.81 -8.20
N GLU A 90 -16.46 -5.22 -7.18
CA GLU A 90 -16.91 -6.61 -7.01
C GLU A 90 -17.84 -7.10 -8.12
N GLN A 91 -18.58 -6.20 -8.78
CA GLN A 91 -19.45 -6.55 -9.91
C GLN A 91 -18.68 -6.77 -11.21
N LEU A 92 -17.48 -6.23 -11.32
CA LEU A 92 -16.60 -6.37 -12.47
C LEU A 92 -15.76 -7.64 -12.36
N THR A 93 -15.35 -8.18 -13.49
CA THR A 93 -14.38 -9.29 -13.57
C THR A 93 -12.97 -8.81 -13.21
N ALA A 94 -12.04 -9.74 -13.02
CA ALA A 94 -10.64 -9.41 -12.79
C ALA A 94 -10.06 -8.61 -13.98
N MET A 95 -10.39 -9.01 -15.21
CA MET A 95 -9.96 -8.33 -16.43
C MET A 95 -10.49 -6.89 -16.53
N GLU A 96 -11.79 -6.69 -16.22
CA GLU A 96 -12.42 -5.38 -16.24
C GLU A 96 -11.85 -4.45 -15.16
N ASN A 97 -11.56 -4.96 -13.95
CA ASN A 97 -10.86 -4.20 -12.92
C ASN A 97 -9.48 -3.71 -13.38
N ILE A 98 -8.71 -4.59 -14.03
CA ILE A 98 -7.40 -4.21 -14.60
C ILE A 98 -7.57 -3.16 -15.70
N ALA A 99 -8.55 -3.33 -16.60
CA ALA A 99 -8.82 -2.37 -17.67
C ALA A 99 -9.19 -0.99 -17.08
N PHE A 100 -10.02 -0.97 -16.02
CA PHE A 100 -10.38 0.25 -15.32
C PHE A 100 -9.14 0.97 -14.74
N TRP A 101 -8.27 0.26 -14.00
CA TRP A 101 -7.07 0.88 -13.42
C TRP A 101 -6.10 1.34 -14.51
N ARG A 102 -5.95 0.59 -15.59
CA ARG A 102 -5.10 1.02 -16.72
C ARG A 102 -5.60 2.32 -17.34
N ALA A 103 -6.90 2.45 -17.53
CA ALA A 103 -7.50 3.69 -18.01
C ALA A 103 -7.31 4.84 -17.01
N ALA A 104 -7.56 4.59 -15.70
CA ALA A 104 -7.42 5.58 -14.64
C ALA A 104 -5.98 6.10 -14.48
N TYR A 105 -4.97 5.22 -14.62
CA TYR A 105 -3.56 5.57 -14.51
C TYR A 105 -2.90 5.90 -15.85
N GLN A 106 -3.65 5.95 -16.95
CA GLN A 106 -3.16 6.21 -18.32
C GLN A 106 -1.99 5.30 -18.71
N LEU A 107 -2.07 4.02 -18.34
CA LEU A 107 -1.00 3.07 -18.57
C LEU A 107 -1.05 2.50 -19.99
N PRO A 108 0.11 2.22 -20.61
CA PRO A 108 0.17 1.60 -21.91
C PRO A 108 -0.47 0.19 -21.89
N TYR A 109 -0.80 -0.31 -23.07
CA TYR A 109 -1.28 -1.68 -23.20
C TYR A 109 -0.22 -2.65 -22.65
N SER A 110 -0.65 -3.56 -21.79
CA SER A 110 0.14 -4.69 -21.29
C SER A 110 -0.72 -5.96 -21.37
N ASP A 111 -0.09 -7.10 -21.43
CA ASP A 111 -0.81 -8.38 -21.42
C ASP A 111 -1.43 -8.64 -20.04
N SER A 112 -2.70 -8.22 -19.90
CA SER A 112 -3.46 -8.40 -18.67
C SER A 112 -3.75 -9.87 -18.37
N MET A 113 -3.87 -10.72 -19.41
CA MET A 113 -4.02 -12.18 -19.26
C MET A 113 -2.76 -12.78 -18.65
N GLN A 114 -1.58 -12.43 -19.16
CA GLN A 114 -0.32 -12.89 -18.61
C GLN A 114 -0.13 -12.44 -17.16
N LEU A 115 -0.50 -11.19 -16.84
CA LEU A 115 -0.45 -10.69 -15.47
C LEU A 115 -1.35 -11.52 -14.55
N LEU A 116 -2.64 -11.70 -14.90
CA LEU A 116 -3.57 -12.51 -14.11
C LEU A 116 -3.10 -13.96 -13.96
N GLY A 117 -2.61 -14.56 -15.03
CA GLY A 117 -2.02 -15.90 -14.98
C GLY A 117 -0.83 -15.97 -14.01
N SER A 118 0.06 -14.96 -14.05
CA SER A 118 1.20 -14.88 -13.12
C SER A 118 0.77 -14.73 -11.65
N LEU A 119 -0.39 -14.17 -11.38
CA LEU A 119 -0.97 -14.02 -10.04
C LEU A 119 -1.80 -15.25 -9.62
N GLY A 120 -1.81 -16.33 -10.43
CA GLY A 120 -2.58 -17.53 -10.14
C GLY A 120 -4.09 -17.34 -10.28
N LEU A 121 -4.49 -16.48 -11.22
CA LEU A 121 -5.89 -16.20 -11.57
C LEU A 121 -6.23 -16.70 -12.98
N ALA A 122 -5.40 -17.59 -13.56
CA ALA A 122 -5.67 -18.20 -14.86
C ALA A 122 -7.00 -18.97 -14.85
N GLY A 123 -7.84 -18.70 -15.85
CA GLY A 123 -9.19 -19.27 -15.97
C GLY A 123 -10.26 -18.56 -15.12
N LEU A 124 -9.90 -17.47 -14.43
CA LEU A 124 -10.81 -16.66 -13.61
C LEU A 124 -10.97 -15.22 -14.15
N GLU A 125 -10.43 -14.94 -15.32
CA GLU A 125 -10.32 -13.60 -15.89
C GLU A 125 -11.69 -12.95 -16.08
N ASP A 126 -12.68 -13.75 -16.50
CA ASP A 126 -14.05 -13.34 -16.81
C ASP A 126 -15.06 -13.63 -15.68
N VAL A 127 -14.55 -14.07 -14.51
CA VAL A 127 -15.38 -14.31 -13.33
C VAL A 127 -15.58 -12.99 -12.57
N PRO A 128 -16.85 -12.58 -12.27
CA PRO A 128 -17.10 -11.43 -11.43
C PRO A 128 -16.41 -11.54 -10.07
N CYS A 129 -15.72 -10.49 -9.64
CA CYS A 129 -14.88 -10.54 -8.43
C CYS A 129 -15.65 -10.94 -7.16
N ARG A 130 -16.94 -10.62 -7.05
CA ARG A 130 -17.80 -11.09 -5.95
C ARG A 130 -17.90 -12.62 -5.82
N MET A 131 -17.62 -13.36 -6.91
CA MET A 131 -17.64 -14.83 -6.93
C MET A 131 -16.27 -15.46 -6.62
N LEU A 132 -15.23 -14.62 -6.54
CA LEU A 132 -13.88 -15.05 -6.20
C LEU A 132 -13.73 -15.23 -4.69
N SER A 133 -12.86 -16.15 -4.27
CA SER A 133 -12.46 -16.26 -2.86
C SER A 133 -11.74 -14.98 -2.38
N ALA A 134 -11.70 -14.76 -1.06
CA ALA A 134 -11.02 -13.61 -0.48
C ALA A 134 -9.53 -13.51 -0.92
N GLY A 135 -8.84 -14.64 -1.01
CA GLY A 135 -7.46 -14.68 -1.51
C GLY A 135 -7.35 -14.34 -3.00
N GLN A 136 -8.31 -14.78 -3.82
CA GLN A 136 -8.36 -14.42 -5.24
C GLN A 136 -8.67 -12.93 -5.41
N GLN A 137 -9.64 -12.38 -4.69
CA GLN A 137 -9.93 -10.95 -4.67
C GLN A 137 -8.71 -10.13 -4.23
N ARG A 138 -7.96 -10.61 -3.21
CA ARG A 138 -6.73 -9.98 -2.76
C ARG A 138 -5.68 -9.95 -3.87
N ARG A 139 -5.52 -11.04 -4.61
CA ARG A 139 -4.59 -11.11 -5.77
C ARG A 139 -5.01 -10.16 -6.89
N VAL A 140 -6.32 -10.03 -7.19
CA VAL A 140 -6.81 -9.00 -8.12
C VAL A 140 -6.44 -7.60 -7.65
N SER A 141 -6.68 -7.28 -6.38
CA SER A 141 -6.33 -5.98 -5.79
C SER A 141 -4.83 -5.68 -5.91
N LEU A 142 -3.99 -6.67 -5.62
CA LEU A 142 -2.53 -6.55 -5.68
C LEU A 142 -1.99 -6.40 -7.11
N ALA A 143 -2.75 -6.81 -8.15
CA ALA A 143 -2.35 -6.62 -9.54
C ALA A 143 -1.98 -5.17 -9.87
N ARG A 144 -2.54 -4.20 -9.13
CA ARG A 144 -2.20 -2.77 -9.25
C ARG A 144 -0.71 -2.49 -9.07
N LEU A 145 0.01 -3.27 -8.25
CA LEU A 145 1.44 -3.08 -8.00
C LEU A 145 2.29 -3.36 -9.24
N TRP A 146 1.83 -4.24 -10.13
CA TRP A 146 2.49 -4.51 -11.42
C TRP A 146 2.08 -3.55 -12.52
N LEU A 147 0.97 -2.85 -12.33
CA LEU A 147 0.44 -1.89 -13.31
C LEU A 147 0.97 -0.48 -13.05
N THR A 148 1.05 -0.07 -11.77
CA THR A 148 1.39 1.31 -11.41
C THR A 148 2.89 1.60 -11.60
N LYS A 149 3.19 2.87 -11.92
CA LYS A 149 4.55 3.44 -11.88
C LYS A 149 4.76 4.32 -10.64
N ALA A 150 3.79 4.34 -9.72
CA ALA A 150 3.87 5.16 -8.51
C ALA A 150 5.11 4.79 -7.68
N PRO A 151 5.99 5.76 -7.36
CA PRO A 151 7.22 5.49 -6.63
C PRO A 151 6.99 5.21 -5.14
N LEU A 152 5.82 5.52 -4.59
CA LEU A 152 5.44 5.24 -3.20
C LEU A 152 4.32 4.20 -3.14
N TRP A 153 4.55 3.13 -2.37
CA TRP A 153 3.51 2.15 -2.06
C TRP A 153 3.17 2.19 -0.57
N ILE A 154 1.89 2.27 -0.24
CA ILE A 154 1.37 2.18 1.14
C ILE A 154 0.37 1.02 1.18
N LEU A 155 0.70 -0.02 1.93
CA LEU A 155 0.02 -1.31 1.87
C LEU A 155 -0.43 -1.77 3.26
N ASP A 156 -1.74 -2.00 3.43
CA ASP A 156 -2.31 -2.47 4.68
C ASP A 156 -2.54 -3.99 4.61
N GLU A 157 -1.76 -4.75 5.36
CA GLU A 157 -1.79 -6.23 5.45
C GLU A 157 -1.80 -6.93 4.05
N PRO A 158 -0.86 -6.62 3.15
CA PRO A 158 -0.91 -7.11 1.77
C PRO A 158 -0.79 -8.63 1.64
N PHE A 159 -0.21 -9.31 2.62
CA PHE A 159 0.01 -10.77 2.61
C PHE A 159 -1.16 -11.58 3.13
N THR A 160 -2.19 -10.94 3.69
CA THR A 160 -3.36 -11.63 4.24
C THR A 160 -4.10 -12.39 3.15
N ALA A 161 -4.51 -13.63 3.47
CA ALA A 161 -5.22 -14.57 2.60
C ALA A 161 -4.44 -15.02 1.35
N LEU A 162 -3.13 -14.81 1.31
CA LEU A 162 -2.25 -15.31 0.24
C LEU A 162 -1.65 -16.68 0.61
N ASP A 163 -1.51 -17.55 -0.38
CA ASP A 163 -0.70 -18.76 -0.28
C ASP A 163 0.80 -18.44 -0.39
N GLN A 164 1.63 -19.43 -0.06
CA GLN A 164 3.09 -19.26 -0.03
C GLN A 164 3.66 -18.78 -1.38
N GLN A 165 3.11 -19.24 -2.50
CA GLN A 165 3.57 -18.86 -3.82
C GLN A 165 3.24 -17.40 -4.14
N ALA A 166 2.04 -16.94 -3.77
CA ALA A 166 1.63 -15.55 -3.93
C ALA A 166 2.45 -14.62 -3.04
N ILE A 167 2.78 -15.05 -1.81
CA ILE A 167 3.68 -14.32 -0.91
C ILE A 167 5.06 -14.11 -1.55
N GLN A 168 5.68 -15.18 -2.06
CA GLN A 168 6.99 -15.08 -2.71
C GLN A 168 6.99 -14.15 -3.92
N ARG A 169 5.93 -14.19 -4.74
CA ARG A 169 5.77 -13.27 -5.88
C ARG A 169 5.64 -11.83 -5.44
N LEU A 170 4.87 -11.57 -4.38
CA LEU A 170 4.71 -10.22 -3.84
C LEU A 170 6.04 -9.70 -3.26
N GLN A 171 6.79 -10.52 -2.53
CA GLN A 171 8.12 -10.17 -2.03
C GLN A 171 9.09 -9.87 -3.17
N GLN A 172 9.07 -10.66 -4.24
CA GLN A 172 9.88 -10.37 -5.43
C GLN A 172 9.49 -9.04 -6.09
N CYS A 173 8.19 -8.73 -6.16
CA CYS A 173 7.70 -7.44 -6.64
C CYS A 173 8.20 -6.27 -5.77
N PHE A 174 8.22 -6.44 -4.44
CA PHE A 174 8.79 -5.46 -3.52
C PHE A 174 10.28 -5.23 -3.78
N HIS A 175 11.08 -6.31 -3.95
CA HIS A 175 12.49 -6.19 -4.28
C HIS A 175 12.74 -5.39 -5.56
N GLN A 176 11.97 -5.67 -6.61
CA GLN A 176 12.08 -4.95 -7.89
C GLN A 176 11.74 -3.46 -7.72
N HIS A 177 10.69 -3.15 -6.96
CA HIS A 177 10.28 -1.78 -6.69
C HIS A 177 11.35 -1.00 -5.90
N LEU A 178 11.89 -1.59 -4.84
CA LEU A 178 12.93 -0.97 -4.02
C LEU A 178 14.26 -0.80 -4.80
N ALA A 179 14.61 -1.77 -5.64
CA ALA A 179 15.79 -1.69 -6.51
C ALA A 179 15.66 -0.58 -7.57
N ALA A 180 14.43 -0.22 -7.94
CA ALA A 180 14.11 0.92 -8.82
C ALA A 180 13.92 2.24 -8.05
N GLU A 181 14.49 2.37 -6.84
CA GLU A 181 14.38 3.56 -5.97
C GLU A 181 12.95 3.88 -5.54
N GLY A 182 12.03 2.92 -5.63
CA GLY A 182 10.71 3.04 -5.03
C GLY A 182 10.77 2.92 -3.50
N ALA A 183 9.72 3.36 -2.81
CA ALA A 183 9.61 3.28 -1.35
C ALA A 183 8.31 2.58 -0.94
N ILE A 184 8.37 1.79 0.13
CA ILE A 184 7.22 1.00 0.60
C ILE A 184 6.98 1.26 2.09
N ILE A 185 5.72 1.53 2.45
CA ILE A 185 5.23 1.44 3.83
C ILE A 185 4.25 0.27 3.89
N VAL A 186 4.44 -0.63 4.83
CA VAL A 186 3.61 -1.81 4.95
C VAL A 186 3.24 -2.12 6.41
N THR A 187 1.99 -2.54 6.63
CA THR A 187 1.61 -3.25 7.86
C THR A 187 1.57 -4.74 7.55
N THR A 188 2.12 -5.56 8.40
CA THR A 188 2.01 -7.01 8.28
C THR A 188 2.40 -7.71 9.57
N HIS A 189 1.82 -8.89 9.80
CA HIS A 189 2.23 -9.81 10.86
C HIS A 189 3.32 -10.80 10.42
N GLN A 190 3.70 -10.77 9.14
CA GLN A 190 4.78 -11.62 8.63
C GLN A 190 6.15 -11.03 8.96
N ALA A 191 7.11 -11.89 9.26
CA ALA A 191 8.50 -11.50 9.44
C ALA A 191 9.15 -11.22 8.07
N LEU A 192 9.44 -9.96 7.79
CA LEU A 192 10.10 -9.52 6.55
C LEU A 192 11.61 -9.35 6.70
N SER A 193 12.16 -9.40 7.92
CA SER A 193 13.54 -9.00 8.23
C SER A 193 14.63 -9.84 7.53
N GLN A 194 14.34 -11.09 7.17
CA GLN A 194 15.31 -11.96 6.49
C GLN A 194 15.42 -11.67 4.99
N ASP A 195 14.34 -11.16 4.40
CA ASP A 195 14.25 -10.95 2.95
C ASP A 195 14.65 -9.53 2.53
N PHE A 196 14.57 -8.55 3.45
CA PHE A 196 14.78 -7.13 3.14
C PHE A 196 15.84 -6.50 4.05
N PRO A 197 17.12 -6.44 3.62
CA PRO A 197 18.22 -5.87 4.44
C PRO A 197 18.03 -4.39 4.81
N SER A 198 17.30 -3.63 3.98
CA SER A 198 16.99 -2.20 4.21
C SER A 198 15.71 -1.98 5.00
N LEU A 199 15.13 -3.04 5.57
CA LEU A 199 13.91 -2.95 6.37
C LEU A 199 14.12 -2.08 7.60
N ARG A 200 13.29 -1.07 7.73
CA ARG A 200 13.10 -0.33 8.99
C ARG A 200 11.77 -0.74 9.62
N THR A 201 11.74 -0.80 10.92
CA THR A 201 10.54 -1.14 11.68
C THR A 201 10.17 0.02 12.59
N MET A 202 8.90 0.38 12.62
CA MET A 202 8.31 1.32 13.55
C MET A 202 7.23 0.62 14.35
N GLU A 203 7.32 0.68 15.67
CA GLU A 203 6.28 0.14 16.54
C GLU A 203 5.30 1.25 16.94
N LEU A 204 4.02 1.03 16.65
CA LEU A 204 2.94 1.90 17.08
C LEU A 204 2.39 1.39 18.39
N ALA A 205 2.68 2.13 19.47
CA ALA A 205 2.25 1.77 20.82
C ALA A 205 0.72 1.84 20.93
N TYR A 206 0.12 0.78 21.50
CA TYR A 206 -1.29 0.80 21.84
C TYR A 206 -1.53 1.72 23.04
N ARG A 207 -2.43 2.70 22.89
CA ARG A 207 -2.84 3.60 23.98
C ARG A 207 -4.27 3.26 24.39
N TRP A 208 -4.50 3.23 25.72
CA TRP A 208 -5.81 2.95 26.34
C TRP A 208 -6.72 4.19 26.28
#